data_44843af3540b6651d554d413d8239748
#
_entry.id   44843af3540b6651d554d413d8239748
#
_cell.length_a   1.000
_cell.length_b   1.000
_cell.length_c   1.000
_cell.angle_alpha   90.00
_cell.angle_beta   90.00
_cell.angle_gamma   90.00
#
_symmetry.space_group_name_H-M   'P 1'
#
loop_
_entity.id
_entity.type
_entity.pdbx_description
1 polymer ?
#
loop_
_entity_poly.entity_id
_entity_poly.type
_entity_poly.pdbx_seq_one_letter_code
_entity_poly.pdbx_strand_id
1 'polypeptide(L)'
;DTFEQIFPLIATVLSVGMLQNAMSATGVKGLIGITFITMPVYLIYATVLFVAPVLQGALNYGSAVVFGAPLIFMFNSMGYDPKIAAIALSLMFPIGDCLPPSRITGRLAIEATGYEGKYTSFLLTVLAPCLVLGLISLAMLIWPNSFTFLL
;
A
#
# COMPACT_ATOMS: atom_id res chain seq x y z
N ASP A 1 20.42 19.10 -12.44
CA ASP A 1 19.69 20.23 -11.85
C ASP A 1 18.55 19.73 -10.96
N THR A 2 18.28 20.46 -9.86
CA THR A 2 17.23 20.09 -8.88
C THR A 2 15.86 19.88 -9.52
N PHE A 3 15.55 20.65 -10.56
CA PHE A 3 14.28 20.54 -11.28
C PHE A 3 14.17 19.21 -12.04
N GLU A 4 15.23 18.74 -12.66
CA GLU A 4 15.25 17.43 -13.37
C GLU A 4 15.06 16.25 -12.42
N GLN A 5 15.54 16.38 -11.18
CA GLN A 5 15.34 15.34 -10.15
C GLN A 5 13.91 15.33 -9.59
N ILE A 6 13.28 16.51 -9.46
CA ILE A 6 11.94 16.64 -8.88
C ILE A 6 10.83 16.42 -9.92
N PHE A 7 11.09 16.72 -11.20
CA PHE A 7 10.10 16.62 -12.26
C PHE A 7 9.42 15.23 -12.38
N PRO A 8 10.14 14.09 -12.32
CA PRO A 8 9.50 12.78 -12.36
C PRO A 8 8.55 12.55 -11.17
N LEU A 9 8.89 13.08 -9.99
CA LEU A 9 8.04 12.97 -8.80
C LEU A 9 6.74 13.76 -8.99
N ILE A 10 6.83 15.01 -9.46
CA ILE A 10 5.67 15.85 -9.75
C ILE A 10 4.79 15.21 -10.83
N ALA A 11 5.39 14.72 -11.91
CA ALA A 11 4.67 14.03 -12.99
C ALA A 11 3.93 12.79 -12.47
N THR A 12 4.55 12.00 -11.59
CA THR A 12 3.92 10.84 -10.98
C THR A 12 2.73 11.24 -10.13
N VAL A 13 2.86 12.24 -9.26
CA VAL A 13 1.77 12.73 -8.40
C VAL A 13 0.60 13.26 -9.23
N LEU A 14 0.87 14.03 -10.28
CA LEU A 14 -0.17 14.53 -11.20
C LEU A 14 -0.89 13.37 -11.92
N SER A 15 -0.14 12.41 -12.45
CA SER A 15 -0.71 11.25 -13.15
C SER A 15 -1.60 10.42 -12.24
N VAL A 16 -1.18 10.20 -10.99
CA VAL A 16 -1.97 9.51 -9.97
C VAL A 16 -3.23 10.30 -9.62
N GLY A 17 -3.13 11.62 -9.48
CA GLY A 17 -4.29 12.51 -9.24
C GLY A 17 -5.31 12.46 -10.39
N MET A 18 -4.85 12.44 -11.65
CA MET A 18 -5.71 12.26 -12.82
C MET A 18 -6.41 10.89 -12.82
N LEU A 19 -5.67 9.81 -12.53
CA LEU A 19 -6.24 8.47 -12.42
C LEU A 19 -7.32 8.41 -11.34
N GLN A 20 -7.08 9.01 -10.18
CA GLN A 20 -8.06 9.07 -9.09
C GLN A 20 -9.34 9.79 -9.48
N ASN A 21 -9.21 10.92 -10.15
CA ASN A 21 -10.36 11.69 -10.64
C ASN A 21 -11.14 10.90 -11.69
N ALA A 22 -10.46 10.24 -12.62
CA ALA A 22 -11.08 9.37 -13.62
C ALA A 22 -11.82 8.19 -12.95
N MET A 23 -11.21 7.51 -11.99
CA MET A 23 -11.85 6.41 -11.24
C MET A 23 -13.03 6.87 -10.41
N SER A 24 -13.00 8.09 -9.88
CA SER A 24 -14.14 8.68 -9.15
C SER A 24 -15.29 9.03 -10.09
N ALA A 25 -14.98 9.64 -11.24
CA ALA A 25 -15.96 10.02 -12.23
C ALA A 25 -16.64 8.81 -12.90
N THR A 26 -15.91 7.71 -13.08
CA THR A 26 -16.42 6.48 -13.70
C THR A 26 -17.12 5.54 -12.71
N GLY A 27 -17.09 5.83 -11.41
CA GLY A 27 -17.67 4.97 -10.37
C GLY A 27 -16.85 3.70 -10.06
N VAL A 28 -15.67 3.54 -10.66
CA VAL A 28 -14.80 2.35 -10.46
C VAL A 28 -14.45 2.15 -8.98
N LYS A 29 -14.26 3.23 -8.22
CA LYS A 29 -14.02 3.13 -6.76
C LYS A 29 -15.19 2.45 -6.03
N GLY A 30 -16.42 2.74 -6.43
CA GLY A 30 -17.62 2.09 -5.89
C GLY A 30 -17.67 0.60 -6.24
N LEU A 31 -17.35 0.24 -7.48
CA LEU A 31 -17.25 -1.16 -7.90
C LEU A 31 -16.20 -1.94 -7.11
N ILE A 32 -15.02 -1.35 -6.90
CA ILE A 32 -13.98 -1.95 -6.05
C ILE A 32 -14.51 -2.16 -4.62
N GLY A 33 -15.17 -1.15 -4.04
CA GLY A 33 -15.76 -1.25 -2.70
C GLY A 33 -16.79 -2.38 -2.60
N ILE A 34 -17.72 -2.47 -3.56
CA ILE A 34 -18.75 -3.54 -3.62
C ILE A 34 -18.08 -4.91 -3.76
N THR A 35 -17.06 -5.03 -4.61
CA THR A 35 -16.32 -6.28 -4.80
C THR A 35 -15.68 -6.74 -3.49
N PHE A 36 -15.06 -5.84 -2.74
CA PHE A 36 -14.48 -6.18 -1.44
C PHE A 36 -15.52 -6.61 -0.41
N ILE A 37 -16.67 -5.94 -0.34
CA ILE A 37 -17.75 -6.29 0.60
C ILE A 37 -18.36 -7.67 0.29
N THR A 38 -18.39 -8.08 -0.98
CA THR A 38 -18.91 -9.38 -1.40
C THR A 38 -17.88 -10.52 -1.33
N MET A 39 -16.60 -10.22 -1.12
CA MET A 39 -15.56 -11.22 -1.00
C MET A 39 -15.61 -11.93 0.36
N PRO A 40 -15.31 -13.25 0.40
CA PRO A 40 -15.05 -13.94 1.67
C PRO A 40 -13.90 -13.31 2.44
N VAL A 41 -14.04 -13.21 3.76
CA VAL A 41 -13.09 -12.49 4.65
C VAL A 41 -11.64 -12.97 4.49
N TYR A 42 -11.43 -14.27 4.33
CA TYR A 42 -10.08 -14.83 4.13
C TYR A 42 -9.42 -14.35 2.82
N LEU A 43 -10.21 -14.15 1.76
CA LEU A 43 -9.69 -13.59 0.51
C LEU A 43 -9.33 -12.11 0.66
N ILE A 44 -10.04 -11.36 1.50
CA ILE A 44 -9.73 -9.97 1.78
C ILE A 44 -8.37 -9.88 2.49
N TYR A 45 -8.13 -10.70 3.51
CA TYR A 45 -6.84 -10.74 4.19
C TYR A 45 -5.69 -11.15 3.25
N ALA A 46 -5.93 -12.14 2.39
CA ALA A 46 -4.96 -12.54 1.38
C ALA A 46 -4.70 -11.40 0.36
N THR A 47 -5.74 -10.69 -0.06
CA THR A 47 -5.61 -9.53 -0.95
C THR A 47 -4.80 -8.42 -0.29
N VAL A 48 -5.07 -8.09 0.96
CA VAL A 48 -4.32 -7.06 1.68
C VAL A 48 -2.86 -7.48 1.82
N LEU A 49 -2.58 -8.74 2.17
CA LEU A 49 -1.21 -9.20 2.42
C LEU A 49 -0.36 -9.29 1.13
N PHE A 50 -0.93 -9.78 0.03
CA PHE A 50 -0.19 -10.06 -1.19
C PHE A 50 -0.44 -9.04 -2.31
N VAL A 51 -1.70 -8.66 -2.52
CA VAL A 51 -2.07 -7.81 -3.66
C VAL A 51 -1.80 -6.34 -3.37
N ALA A 52 -2.06 -5.86 -2.15
CA ALA A 52 -1.84 -4.45 -1.82
C ALA A 52 -0.38 -4.00 -1.98
N PRO A 53 0.66 -4.75 -1.51
CA PRO A 53 2.05 -4.41 -1.77
C PRO A 53 2.42 -4.46 -3.26
N VAL A 54 1.90 -5.44 -4.02
CA VAL A 54 2.16 -5.53 -5.47
C VAL A 54 1.55 -4.35 -6.21
N LEU A 55 0.32 -3.96 -5.87
CA LEU A 55 -0.33 -2.78 -6.44
C LEU A 55 0.42 -1.50 -6.08
N GLN A 56 0.95 -1.40 -4.86
CA GLN A 56 1.79 -0.28 -4.45
C GLN A 56 3.07 -0.23 -5.28
N GLY A 57 3.73 -1.36 -5.50
CA GLY A 57 4.89 -1.44 -6.40
C GLY A 57 4.58 -1.05 -7.84
N ALA A 58 3.35 -1.28 -8.32
CA ALA A 58 2.92 -0.95 -9.67
C ALA A 58 2.46 0.52 -9.81
N LEU A 59 1.63 1.00 -8.90
CA LEU A 59 0.96 2.30 -8.95
C LEU A 59 1.61 3.35 -8.03
N ASN A 60 2.63 2.93 -7.28
CA ASN A 60 3.29 3.76 -6.27
C ASN A 60 2.25 4.34 -5.29
N TYR A 61 2.38 5.59 -4.86
CA TYR A 61 1.46 6.25 -3.91
C TYR A 61 -0.03 6.20 -4.32
N GLY A 62 -0.30 5.94 -5.59
CA GLY A 62 -1.66 5.84 -6.13
C GLY A 62 -2.47 4.67 -5.61
N SER A 63 -1.83 3.55 -5.29
CA SER A 63 -2.54 2.36 -4.83
C SER A 63 -3.20 2.58 -3.47
N ALA A 64 -2.49 3.19 -2.51
CA ALA A 64 -3.03 3.49 -1.19
C ALA A 64 -4.24 4.42 -1.27
N VAL A 65 -4.22 5.38 -2.19
CA VAL A 65 -5.35 6.31 -2.36
C VAL A 65 -6.52 5.69 -3.11
N VAL A 66 -6.25 4.81 -4.09
CA VAL A 66 -7.30 4.15 -4.88
C VAL A 66 -7.97 3.02 -4.09
N PHE A 67 -7.18 2.19 -3.41
CA PHE A 67 -7.67 0.99 -2.74
C PHE A 67 -7.81 1.16 -1.23
N GLY A 68 -7.06 2.06 -0.60
CA GLY A 68 -7.07 2.26 0.85
C GLY A 68 -8.45 2.68 1.37
N ALA A 69 -9.08 3.68 0.76
CA ALA A 69 -10.40 4.14 1.18
C ALA A 69 -11.48 3.04 1.04
N PRO A 70 -11.65 2.35 -0.10
CA PRO A 70 -12.56 1.21 -0.21
C PRO A 70 -12.31 0.12 0.82
N LEU A 71 -11.04 -0.23 1.11
CA LEU A 71 -10.70 -1.22 2.12
C LEU A 71 -11.10 -0.76 3.53
N ILE A 72 -10.84 0.50 3.90
CA ILE A 72 -11.25 1.05 5.20
C ILE A 72 -12.78 1.02 5.33
N PHE A 73 -13.52 1.42 4.30
CA PHE A 73 -14.98 1.35 4.30
C PHE A 73 -15.49 -0.09 4.49
N MET A 74 -14.87 -1.04 3.81
CA MET A 74 -15.21 -2.44 3.96
C MET A 74 -14.96 -2.95 5.38
N PHE A 75 -13.78 -2.70 5.96
CA PHE A 75 -13.49 -3.09 7.34
C PHE A 75 -14.45 -2.43 8.34
N ASN A 76 -14.80 -1.15 8.12
CA ASN A 76 -15.80 -0.46 8.92
C ASN A 76 -17.19 -1.12 8.80
N SER A 77 -17.60 -1.57 7.61
CA SER A 77 -18.87 -2.29 7.41
C SER A 77 -18.91 -3.65 8.11
N MET A 78 -17.73 -4.25 8.37
CA MET A 78 -17.57 -5.47 9.15
C MET A 78 -17.53 -5.22 10.67
N GLY A 79 -17.66 -3.97 11.11
CA GLY A 79 -17.66 -3.58 12.53
C GLY A 79 -16.25 -3.31 13.10
N TYR A 80 -15.23 -3.16 12.24
CA TYR A 80 -13.88 -2.79 12.68
C TYR A 80 -13.78 -1.28 12.88
N ASP A 81 -12.95 -0.84 13.83
CA ASP A 81 -12.63 0.57 13.96
C ASP A 81 -11.83 1.04 12.73
N PRO A 82 -12.32 2.06 12.00
CA PRO A 82 -11.66 2.55 10.78
C PRO A 82 -10.25 3.08 11.04
N LYS A 83 -9.94 3.54 12.25
CA LYS A 83 -8.59 4.01 12.60
C LYS A 83 -7.61 2.84 12.64
N ILE A 84 -7.98 1.71 13.26
CA ILE A 84 -7.14 0.50 13.29
C ILE A 84 -6.92 -0.02 11.87
N ALA A 85 -7.96 -0.06 11.05
CA ALA A 85 -7.85 -0.45 9.65
C ALA A 85 -6.91 0.49 8.88
N ALA A 86 -7.01 1.80 9.09
CA ALA A 86 -6.12 2.78 8.46
C ALA A 86 -4.67 2.61 8.89
N ILE A 87 -4.41 2.40 10.20
CA ILE A 87 -3.06 2.14 10.72
C ILE A 87 -2.48 0.85 10.11
N ALA A 88 -3.24 -0.23 10.11
CA ALA A 88 -2.80 -1.49 9.53
C ALA A 88 -2.45 -1.35 8.02
N LEU A 89 -3.31 -0.72 7.24
CA LEU A 89 -3.06 -0.48 5.82
C LEU A 89 -1.87 0.45 5.58
N SER A 90 -1.64 1.44 6.46
CA SER A 90 -0.48 2.33 6.37
C SER A 90 0.85 1.62 6.60
N LEU A 91 0.85 0.49 7.30
CA LEU A 91 2.01 -0.39 7.44
C LEU A 91 2.18 -1.31 6.23
N MET A 92 1.08 -1.73 5.61
CA MET A 92 1.09 -2.69 4.51
C MET A 92 1.51 -2.08 3.17
N PHE A 93 0.96 -0.92 2.80
CA PHE A 93 1.22 -0.31 1.50
C PHE A 93 2.71 0.02 1.26
N PRO A 94 3.46 0.64 2.20
CA PRO A 94 4.87 0.98 1.97
C PRO A 94 5.77 -0.22 1.69
N ILE A 95 5.39 -1.43 2.08
CA ILE A 95 6.13 -2.65 1.74
C ILE A 95 6.32 -2.76 0.22
N GLY A 96 5.30 -2.34 -0.54
CA GLY A 96 5.33 -2.37 -1.99
C GLY A 96 6.27 -1.36 -2.66
N ASP A 97 6.67 -0.30 -1.97
CA ASP A 97 7.49 0.77 -2.55
C ASP A 97 8.89 0.31 -2.98
N CYS A 98 9.36 -0.81 -2.41
CA CYS A 98 10.61 -1.46 -2.82
C CYS A 98 10.41 -2.48 -3.96
N LEU A 99 9.16 -2.85 -4.28
CA LEU A 99 8.86 -3.86 -5.29
C LEU A 99 8.94 -3.32 -6.73
N PRO A 100 9.29 -4.18 -7.70
CA PRO A 100 9.16 -3.81 -9.11
C PRO A 100 7.67 -3.57 -9.45
N PRO A 101 7.35 -2.70 -10.42
CA PRO A 101 8.26 -2.04 -11.35
C PRO A 101 8.82 -0.69 -10.88
N SER A 102 8.17 0.01 -9.95
CA SER A 102 8.55 1.39 -9.61
C SER A 102 9.93 1.46 -8.94
N ARG A 103 10.18 0.67 -7.90
CA ARG A 103 11.46 0.59 -7.17
C ARG A 103 12.01 1.95 -6.69
N ILE A 104 11.19 3.00 -6.66
CA ILE A 104 11.68 4.37 -6.42
C ILE A 104 12.31 4.47 -5.04
N THR A 105 11.58 4.08 -4.00
CA THR A 105 12.06 4.16 -2.63
C THR A 105 13.27 3.25 -2.40
N GLY A 106 13.25 2.04 -2.97
CA GLY A 106 14.39 1.12 -2.87
C GLY A 106 15.65 1.66 -3.56
N ARG A 107 15.52 2.33 -4.70
CA ARG A 107 16.65 2.97 -5.39
C ARG A 107 17.19 4.16 -4.60
N LEU A 108 16.32 5.01 -4.08
CA LEU A 108 16.72 6.13 -3.22
C LEU A 108 17.46 5.64 -1.97
N ALA A 109 16.98 4.56 -1.34
CA ALA A 109 17.67 3.96 -0.20
C ALA A 109 19.07 3.44 -0.55
N ILE A 110 19.23 2.79 -1.70
CA ILE A 110 20.53 2.32 -2.20
C ILE A 110 21.48 3.50 -2.46
N GLU A 111 21.01 4.55 -3.11
CA GLU A 111 21.79 5.74 -3.37
C GLU A 111 22.20 6.46 -2.07
N ALA A 112 21.26 6.60 -1.13
CA ALA A 112 21.53 7.26 0.16
C ALA A 112 22.52 6.48 1.05
N THR A 113 22.53 5.14 0.95
CA THR A 113 23.42 4.28 1.75
C THR A 113 24.74 3.94 1.06
N GLY A 114 24.89 4.29 -0.22
CA GLY A 114 26.08 3.93 -1.01
C GLY A 114 26.22 2.40 -1.22
N TYR A 115 25.10 1.67 -1.25
CA TYR A 115 25.11 0.22 -1.41
C TYR A 115 25.51 -0.17 -2.84
N GLU A 116 26.64 -0.83 -3.01
CA GLU A 116 27.18 -1.22 -4.32
C GLU A 116 26.69 -2.61 -4.82
N GLY A 117 25.82 -3.27 -4.06
CA GLY A 117 25.31 -4.60 -4.40
C GLY A 117 24.19 -4.59 -5.45
N LYS A 118 23.82 -5.80 -5.90
CA LYS A 118 22.66 -5.95 -6.82
C LYS A 118 21.35 -5.61 -6.11
N TYR A 119 20.41 -4.99 -6.84
CA TYR A 119 19.08 -4.66 -6.33
C TYR A 119 18.34 -5.87 -5.73
N THR A 120 18.48 -7.04 -6.34
CA THR A 120 17.88 -8.29 -5.85
C THR A 120 18.41 -8.70 -4.47
N SER A 121 19.70 -8.47 -4.21
CA SER A 121 20.31 -8.74 -2.91
C SER A 121 19.78 -7.78 -1.84
N PHE A 122 19.64 -6.52 -2.18
CA PHE A 122 18.98 -5.52 -1.33
C PHE A 122 17.53 -5.93 -1.00
N LEU A 123 16.74 -6.33 -2.01
CA LEU A 123 15.36 -6.80 -1.79
C LEU A 123 15.29 -7.98 -0.82
N LEU A 124 16.18 -8.97 -0.96
CA LEU A 124 16.20 -10.13 -0.06
C LEU A 124 16.51 -9.73 1.39
N THR A 125 17.37 -8.73 1.57
CA THR A 125 17.70 -8.21 2.92
C THR A 125 16.50 -7.48 3.53
N VAL A 126 15.77 -6.70 2.72
CA VAL A 126 14.60 -5.94 3.17
C VAL A 126 13.37 -6.83 3.33
N LEU A 127 13.33 -8.01 2.72
CA LEU A 127 12.19 -8.92 2.76
C LEU A 127 11.83 -9.33 4.20
N ALA A 128 12.81 -9.61 5.06
CA ALA A 128 12.55 -10.03 6.43
C ALA A 128 11.81 -8.96 7.26
N PRO A 129 12.28 -7.71 7.35
CA PRO A 129 11.52 -6.66 8.04
C PRO A 129 10.17 -6.37 7.37
N CYS A 130 10.07 -6.45 6.05
CA CYS A 130 8.79 -6.29 5.35
C CYS A 130 7.78 -7.38 5.71
N LEU A 131 8.22 -8.63 5.83
CA LEU A 131 7.35 -9.73 6.29
C LEU A 131 6.87 -9.51 7.72
N VAL A 132 7.74 -9.05 8.62
CA VAL A 132 7.35 -8.73 10.00
C VAL A 132 6.29 -7.63 10.03
N LEU A 133 6.50 -6.54 9.29
CA LEU A 133 5.52 -5.45 9.18
C LEU A 133 4.20 -5.93 8.58
N GLY A 134 4.26 -6.76 7.54
CA GLY A 134 3.08 -7.36 6.92
C GLY A 134 2.29 -8.25 7.89
N LEU A 135 2.97 -9.06 8.69
CA LEU A 135 2.35 -9.90 9.71
C LEU A 135 1.73 -9.06 10.84
N ILE A 136 2.40 -8.00 11.28
CA ILE A 136 1.84 -7.06 12.28
C ILE A 136 0.58 -6.40 11.73
N SER A 137 0.63 -5.88 10.50
CA SER A 137 -0.53 -5.29 9.83
C SER A 137 -1.70 -6.28 9.74
N LEU A 138 -1.41 -7.51 9.33
CA LEU A 138 -2.42 -8.57 9.25
C LEU A 138 -2.99 -8.92 10.63
N ALA A 139 -2.14 -9.01 11.67
CA ALA A 139 -2.59 -9.25 13.04
C ALA A 139 -3.52 -8.14 13.53
N MET A 140 -3.24 -6.88 13.21
CA MET A 140 -4.12 -5.74 13.54
C MET A 140 -5.49 -5.86 12.86
N LEU A 141 -5.54 -6.38 11.63
CA LEU A 141 -6.80 -6.59 10.91
C LEU A 141 -7.58 -7.81 11.41
N ILE A 142 -6.90 -8.88 11.85
CA ILE A 142 -7.56 -10.10 12.37
C ILE A 142 -8.05 -9.90 13.81
N TRP A 143 -7.25 -9.23 14.65
CA TRP A 143 -7.54 -9.00 16.06
C TRP A 143 -7.59 -7.51 16.42
N PRO A 144 -8.53 -6.73 15.85
CA PRO A 144 -8.55 -5.27 16.05
C PRO A 144 -8.71 -4.88 17.53
N ASN A 145 -9.46 -5.65 18.30
CA ASN A 145 -9.70 -5.37 19.71
C ASN A 145 -8.44 -5.43 20.58
N SER A 146 -7.42 -6.20 20.16
CA SER A 146 -6.14 -6.29 20.88
C SER A 146 -5.28 -5.05 20.69
N PHE A 147 -5.58 -4.22 19.70
CA PHE A 147 -4.80 -3.03 19.34
C PHE A 147 -5.51 -1.71 19.67
N THR A 148 -6.62 -1.77 20.43
CA THR A 148 -7.37 -0.57 20.84
C THR A 148 -6.54 0.39 21.70
N PHE A 149 -5.44 -0.08 22.33
CA PHE A 149 -4.51 0.76 23.08
C PHE A 149 -3.75 1.77 22.19
N LEU A 150 -3.81 1.63 20.86
CA LEU A 150 -3.20 2.57 19.91
C LEU A 150 -4.12 3.75 19.58
N LEU A 151 -5.36 3.72 20.02
CA LEU A 151 -6.38 4.74 19.78
C LEU A 151 -6.42 5.74 20.93
#